data_ca528e3ef4731ef318d20f4a1bc380b9
#
_entry.id   ca528e3ef4731ef318d20f4a1bc380b9
#
_cell.length_a   1.000
_cell.length_b   1.000
_cell.length_c   1.000
_cell.angle_alpha   90.00
_cell.angle_beta   90.00
_cell.angle_gamma   90.00
#
_symmetry.space_group_name_H-M   'P 1'
#
loop_
_entity.id
_entity.type
_entity.pdbx_description
1 polymer ?
#
loop_
_entity_poly.entity_id
_entity_poly.type
_entity_poly.pdbx_seq_one_letter_code
_entity_poly.pdbx_strand_id
1 'polypeptide(L)'
;MKIGFLGLGKLGLPVALAIESKGHQVMGTDINDLTLKNIRFKTLTYKEEGAEKLLKKSKIDIITLDKIVKKSDIIFVPIQTPHEKKYEGITKMPKERADFNYDYLVNGIKELNEEIEKQGKDKTVIIISTVLPGTISRLIKPILGSHLK
;
A
#
# COMPACT_ATOMS: atom_id res chain seq x y z
N MET A 1 11.94 8.17 -11.75
CA MET A 1 12.09 7.68 -10.36
C MET A 1 11.67 6.21 -10.31
N LYS A 2 12.16 5.48 -9.32
CA LYS A 2 11.77 4.11 -9.02
C LYS A 2 10.83 4.11 -7.82
N ILE A 3 9.61 3.67 -8.01
CA ILE A 3 8.53 3.77 -7.03
C ILE A 3 8.11 2.37 -6.59
N GLY A 4 8.18 2.11 -5.29
CA GLY A 4 7.74 0.87 -4.67
C GLY A 4 6.30 0.95 -4.15
N PHE A 5 5.59 -0.18 -4.14
CA PHE A 5 4.28 -0.32 -3.53
C PHE A 5 4.24 -1.52 -2.59
N LEU A 6 3.87 -1.29 -1.34
CA LEU A 6 3.54 -2.34 -0.38
C LEU A 6 2.01 -2.43 -0.28
N GLY A 7 1.43 -3.20 -1.17
CA GLY A 7 0.00 -3.35 -1.40
C GLY A 7 -0.39 -2.91 -2.82
N LEU A 8 -1.06 -3.78 -3.56
CA LEU A 8 -1.56 -3.55 -4.92
C LEU A 8 -3.06 -3.88 -5.02
N GLY A 9 -3.78 -3.61 -3.93
CA GLY A 9 -5.22 -3.75 -3.87
C GLY A 9 -5.98 -2.64 -4.62
N LYS A 10 -7.25 -2.41 -4.23
CA LYS A 10 -8.16 -1.47 -4.92
C LYS A 10 -7.66 -0.02 -4.95
N LEU A 11 -6.90 0.41 -3.94
CA LEU A 11 -6.27 1.74 -3.94
C LEU A 11 -4.87 1.69 -4.58
N GLY A 12 -4.05 0.73 -4.19
CA GLY A 12 -2.64 0.68 -4.59
C GLY A 12 -2.43 0.48 -6.08
N LEU A 13 -3.15 -0.45 -6.69
CA LEU A 13 -2.99 -0.74 -8.12
C LEU A 13 -3.35 0.44 -9.03
N PRO A 14 -4.51 1.12 -8.89
CA PRO A 14 -4.80 2.29 -9.73
C PRO A 14 -3.78 3.42 -9.59
N VAL A 15 -3.32 3.71 -8.37
CA VAL A 15 -2.28 4.72 -8.12
C VAL A 15 -0.96 4.31 -8.77
N ALA A 16 -0.55 3.05 -8.64
CA ALA A 16 0.64 2.49 -9.26
C ALA A 16 0.60 2.61 -10.79
N LEU A 17 -0.52 2.25 -11.40
CA LEU A 17 -0.74 2.36 -12.84
C LEU A 17 -0.71 3.82 -13.34
N ALA A 18 -1.31 4.74 -12.58
CA ALA A 18 -1.29 6.16 -12.90
C ALA A 18 0.14 6.73 -12.85
N ILE A 19 0.92 6.37 -11.83
CA ILE A 19 2.32 6.77 -11.69
C ILE A 19 3.17 6.19 -12.83
N GLU A 20 2.99 4.90 -13.14
CA GLU A 20 3.69 4.26 -14.26
C GLU A 20 3.38 4.95 -15.60
N SER A 21 2.12 5.34 -15.81
CA SER A 21 1.70 6.03 -17.05
C SER A 21 2.38 7.39 -17.25
N LYS A 22 2.96 7.96 -16.19
CA LYS A 22 3.74 9.20 -16.23
C LYS A 22 5.24 8.96 -16.43
N GLY A 23 5.65 7.74 -16.77
CA GLY A 23 7.03 7.40 -17.13
C GLY A 23 7.90 7.01 -15.93
N HIS A 24 7.33 6.71 -14.77
CA HIS A 24 8.07 6.18 -13.63
C HIS A 24 8.20 4.66 -13.70
N GLN A 25 9.30 4.12 -13.21
CA GLN A 25 9.45 2.68 -13.02
C GLN A 25 8.74 2.29 -11.73
N VAL A 26 7.75 1.40 -11.83
CA VAL A 26 6.94 0.97 -10.69
C VAL A 26 7.18 -0.51 -10.39
N MET A 27 7.31 -0.82 -9.11
CA MET A 27 7.41 -2.17 -8.60
C MET A 27 6.53 -2.32 -7.37
N GLY A 28 6.08 -3.54 -7.08
CA GLY A 28 5.22 -3.74 -5.92
C GLY A 28 5.07 -5.19 -5.50
N THR A 29 4.49 -5.37 -4.33
CA THR A 29 4.08 -6.65 -3.79
C THR A 29 2.72 -6.53 -3.10
N ASP A 30 2.09 -7.66 -2.83
CA ASP A 30 0.85 -7.76 -2.06
C ASP A 30 0.87 -9.08 -1.28
N ILE A 31 0.26 -9.10 -0.10
CA ILE A 31 0.10 -10.33 0.68
C ILE A 31 -0.87 -11.31 0.02
N ASN A 32 -1.76 -10.82 -0.83
CA ASN A 32 -2.74 -11.62 -1.52
C ASN A 32 -2.21 -12.10 -2.87
N ASP A 33 -1.82 -13.37 -2.93
CA ASP A 33 -1.32 -14.01 -4.16
C ASP A 33 -2.29 -13.92 -5.34
N LEU A 34 -3.61 -13.94 -5.08
CA LEU A 34 -4.61 -13.80 -6.13
C LEU A 34 -4.53 -12.40 -6.77
N THR A 35 -4.31 -11.36 -5.98
CA THR A 35 -4.07 -10.00 -6.48
C THR A 35 -2.85 -9.97 -7.41
N LEU A 36 -1.74 -10.53 -6.96
CA LEU A 36 -0.50 -10.60 -7.77
C LEU A 36 -0.70 -11.39 -9.06
N LYS A 37 -1.41 -12.51 -8.98
CA LYS A 37 -1.77 -13.34 -10.15
C LYS A 37 -2.61 -12.54 -11.15
N ASN A 38 -3.65 -11.86 -10.69
CA ASN A 38 -4.51 -11.05 -11.55
C ASN A 38 -3.74 -9.93 -12.27
N ILE A 39 -2.83 -9.26 -11.57
CA ILE A 39 -1.97 -8.23 -12.17
C ILE A 39 -1.07 -8.82 -13.27
N ARG A 40 -0.46 -9.98 -13.04
CA ARG A 40 0.37 -10.67 -14.04
C ARG A 40 -0.43 -11.04 -15.29
N PHE A 41 -1.68 -11.50 -15.11
CA PHE A 41 -2.59 -11.82 -16.22
C PHE A 41 -3.34 -10.60 -16.78
N LYS A 42 -3.04 -9.39 -16.31
CA LYS A 42 -3.67 -8.15 -16.77
C LYS A 42 -5.20 -8.14 -16.56
N THR A 43 -5.66 -8.79 -15.51
CA THR A 43 -7.09 -8.89 -15.15
C THR A 43 -7.40 -7.95 -13.99
N LEU A 44 -8.39 -7.09 -14.17
CA LEU A 44 -8.94 -6.24 -13.11
C LEU A 44 -10.25 -6.84 -12.61
N THR A 45 -10.36 -7.10 -11.30
CA THR A 45 -11.52 -7.77 -10.68
C THR A 45 -12.58 -6.81 -10.13
N TYR A 46 -12.39 -5.52 -10.35
CA TYR A 46 -13.29 -4.44 -9.91
C TYR A 46 -13.34 -3.34 -10.99
N LYS A 47 -14.36 -2.49 -10.93
CA LYS A 47 -14.45 -1.34 -11.84
C LYS A 47 -13.67 -0.15 -11.27
N GLU A 48 -12.73 0.35 -12.07
CA GLU A 48 -12.00 1.59 -11.82
C GLU A 48 -11.74 2.25 -13.18
N GLU A 49 -12.22 3.46 -13.35
CA GLU A 49 -12.15 4.15 -14.64
C GLU A 49 -10.71 4.29 -15.12
N GLY A 50 -10.46 3.85 -16.35
CA GLY A 50 -9.14 3.91 -16.99
C GLY A 50 -8.13 2.86 -16.50
N ALA A 51 -8.31 2.24 -15.32
CA ALA A 51 -7.35 1.32 -14.76
C ALA A 51 -7.14 0.06 -15.61
N GLU A 52 -8.20 -0.52 -16.17
CA GLU A 52 -8.08 -1.69 -17.06
C GLU A 52 -7.21 -1.42 -18.29
N LYS A 53 -7.41 -0.25 -18.91
CA LYS A 53 -6.62 0.18 -20.08
C LYS A 53 -5.14 0.36 -19.73
N LEU A 54 -4.85 0.93 -18.57
CA LEU A 54 -3.49 1.11 -18.07
C LEU A 54 -2.88 -0.26 -17.71
N LEU A 55 -3.61 -1.12 -17.02
CA LEU A 55 -3.13 -2.45 -16.62
C LEU A 55 -2.72 -3.30 -17.81
N LYS A 56 -3.49 -3.28 -18.92
CA LYS A 56 -3.14 -4.00 -20.15
C LYS A 56 -1.76 -3.62 -20.71
N LYS A 57 -1.37 -2.34 -20.55
CA LYS A 57 -0.08 -1.80 -21.02
C LYS A 57 1.01 -1.80 -19.97
N SER A 58 0.66 -2.04 -18.71
CA SER A 58 1.55 -1.92 -17.57
C SER A 58 2.71 -2.92 -17.63
N LYS A 59 3.87 -2.47 -17.13
CA LYS A 59 5.10 -3.25 -16.95
C LYS A 59 5.50 -3.26 -15.47
N ILE A 60 4.53 -3.08 -14.54
CA ILE A 60 4.80 -3.12 -13.09
C ILE A 60 5.52 -4.42 -12.74
N ASP A 61 6.69 -4.29 -12.10
CA ASP A 61 7.46 -5.41 -11.59
C ASP A 61 6.84 -5.94 -10.29
N ILE A 62 6.38 -7.18 -10.29
CA ILE A 62 5.95 -7.88 -9.07
C ILE A 62 7.15 -8.59 -8.46
N ILE A 63 7.69 -8.01 -7.38
CA ILE A 63 8.92 -8.47 -6.71
C ILE A 63 8.73 -8.51 -5.19
N THR A 64 9.68 -9.12 -4.49
CA THR A 64 9.69 -9.25 -3.03
C THR A 64 10.01 -7.94 -2.32
N LEU A 65 9.62 -7.81 -1.04
CA LEU A 65 9.78 -6.60 -0.25
C LEU A 65 11.26 -6.14 -0.15
N ASP A 66 12.18 -7.08 0.07
CA ASP A 66 13.62 -6.80 0.10
C ASP A 66 14.14 -6.12 -1.19
N LYS A 67 13.64 -6.58 -2.34
CA LYS A 67 13.99 -5.99 -3.65
C LYS A 67 13.31 -4.63 -3.85
N ILE A 68 12.09 -4.45 -3.35
CA ILE A 68 11.41 -3.14 -3.38
C ILE A 68 12.23 -2.14 -2.57
N VAL A 69 12.56 -2.46 -1.32
CA VAL A 69 13.38 -1.59 -0.45
C VAL A 69 14.72 -1.27 -1.09
N LYS A 70 15.39 -2.27 -1.70
CA LYS A 70 16.69 -2.08 -2.36
C LYS A 70 16.64 -1.15 -3.56
N LYS A 71 15.59 -1.24 -4.37
CA LYS A 71 15.54 -0.61 -5.70
C LYS A 71 14.78 0.72 -5.74
N SER A 72 13.79 0.93 -4.86
CA SER A 72 12.92 2.10 -4.93
C SER A 72 13.53 3.35 -4.28
N ASP A 73 13.15 4.50 -4.80
CA ASP A 73 13.46 5.82 -4.22
C ASP A 73 12.41 6.19 -3.16
N ILE A 74 11.14 5.87 -3.44
CA ILE A 74 9.98 6.14 -2.59
C ILE A 74 9.13 4.87 -2.52
N ILE A 75 8.52 4.59 -1.35
CA ILE A 75 7.63 3.46 -1.15
C ILE A 75 6.26 3.95 -0.71
N PHE A 76 5.22 3.63 -1.48
CA PHE A 76 3.82 3.85 -1.12
C PHE A 76 3.27 2.66 -0.33
N VAL A 77 2.46 2.96 0.69
CA VAL A 77 1.82 1.97 1.55
C VAL A 77 0.29 2.16 1.53
N PRO A 78 -0.41 1.55 0.59
CA PRO A 78 -1.88 1.53 0.49
C PRO A 78 -2.49 0.30 1.17
N ILE A 79 -2.07 -0.01 2.41
CA ILE A 79 -2.58 -1.18 3.14
C ILE A 79 -3.98 -0.89 3.67
N GLN A 80 -4.86 -1.89 3.60
CA GLN A 80 -6.24 -1.75 4.07
C GLN A 80 -6.33 -1.51 5.59
N THR A 81 -7.30 -0.70 5.99
CA THR A 81 -7.66 -0.41 7.37
C THR A 81 -9.16 -0.69 7.54
N PRO A 82 -9.56 -1.96 7.70
CA PRO A 82 -10.97 -2.33 7.72
C PRO A 82 -11.70 -1.79 8.94
N HIS A 83 -13.00 -1.64 8.82
CA HIS A 83 -13.94 -1.30 9.91
C HIS A 83 -15.05 -2.33 9.99
N GLU A 84 -15.77 -2.36 11.10
CA GLU A 84 -16.93 -3.22 11.26
C GLU A 84 -18.09 -2.76 10.35
N LYS A 85 -18.81 -3.71 9.77
CA LYS A 85 -19.93 -3.46 8.84
C LYS A 85 -20.98 -2.49 9.38
N LYS A 86 -21.24 -2.51 10.70
CA LYS A 86 -22.20 -1.60 11.33
C LYS A 86 -21.86 -0.11 11.20
N TYR A 87 -20.61 0.22 10.80
CA TYR A 87 -20.14 1.60 10.59
C TYR A 87 -20.03 1.99 9.10
N GLU A 88 -20.53 1.17 8.17
CA GLU A 88 -20.48 1.45 6.72
C GLU A 88 -21.43 2.60 6.28
N GLY A 89 -22.31 3.07 7.13
CA GLY A 89 -23.25 4.15 6.82
C GLY A 89 -24.45 3.72 5.96
N ILE A 90 -24.61 2.44 5.66
CA ILE A 90 -25.75 1.88 4.91
C ILE A 90 -26.99 1.83 5.83
N THR A 91 -26.78 1.57 7.12
CA THR A 91 -27.81 1.57 8.15
C THR A 91 -27.59 2.73 9.12
N LYS A 92 -28.54 2.95 10.04
CA LYS A 92 -28.40 3.98 11.08
C LYS A 92 -27.13 3.74 11.87
N MET A 93 -26.26 4.76 11.91
CA MET A 93 -25.01 4.71 12.65
C MET A 93 -25.20 4.45 14.14
N PRO A 94 -24.43 3.53 14.75
CA PRO A 94 -24.44 3.36 16.20
C PRO A 94 -24.10 4.66 16.93
N LYS A 95 -24.60 4.84 18.15
CA LYS A 95 -24.22 5.98 19.01
C LYS A 95 -22.76 5.92 19.42
N GLU A 96 -22.26 4.70 19.67
CA GLU A 96 -20.85 4.45 19.96
C GLU A 96 -20.02 4.61 18.70
N ARG A 97 -18.81 5.17 18.87
CA ARG A 97 -17.84 5.32 17.79
C ARG A 97 -16.75 4.25 17.94
N ALA A 98 -16.26 3.74 16.84
CA ALA A 98 -15.10 2.86 16.79
C ALA A 98 -14.05 3.39 15.82
N ASP A 99 -12.82 3.01 16.08
CA ASP A 99 -11.69 3.27 15.18
C ASP A 99 -11.62 2.18 14.09
N PHE A 100 -10.80 2.38 13.08
CA PHE A 100 -10.46 1.33 12.11
C PHE A 100 -9.59 0.26 12.78
N ASN A 101 -9.58 -0.94 12.20
CA ASN A 101 -8.57 -1.93 12.56
C ASN A 101 -7.28 -1.62 11.79
N TYR A 102 -6.23 -1.28 12.51
CA TYR A 102 -4.93 -0.91 11.96
C TYR A 102 -3.91 -2.05 11.96
N ASP A 103 -4.27 -3.26 12.37
CA ASP A 103 -3.32 -4.38 12.53
C ASP A 103 -2.56 -4.67 11.23
N TYR A 104 -3.25 -4.69 10.10
CA TYR A 104 -2.61 -4.91 8.80
C TYR A 104 -1.59 -3.81 8.46
N LEU A 105 -1.96 -2.55 8.71
CA LEU A 105 -1.07 -1.41 8.45
C LEU A 105 0.15 -1.45 9.38
N VAL A 106 -0.07 -1.65 10.67
CA VAL A 106 1.01 -1.71 11.68
C VAL A 106 1.97 -2.85 11.36
N ASN A 107 1.47 -4.04 11.05
CA ASN A 107 2.30 -5.18 10.71
C ASN A 107 3.09 -4.94 9.41
N GLY A 108 2.44 -4.43 8.37
CA GLY A 108 3.12 -4.11 7.11
C GLY A 108 4.21 -3.04 7.27
N ILE A 109 3.98 -2.03 8.13
CA ILE A 109 5.02 -1.02 8.43
C ILE A 109 6.16 -1.62 9.25
N LYS A 110 5.89 -2.55 10.19
CA LYS A 110 6.95 -3.25 10.94
C LYS A 110 7.87 -4.03 10.00
N GLU A 111 7.29 -4.87 9.14
CA GLU A 111 8.05 -5.65 8.14
C GLU A 111 8.87 -4.75 7.21
N LEU A 112 8.26 -3.66 6.73
CA LEU A 112 8.93 -2.68 5.88
C LEU A 112 10.10 -2.01 6.62
N ASN A 113 9.87 -1.59 7.87
CA ASN A 113 10.89 -0.96 8.70
C ASN A 113 12.06 -1.90 8.99
N GLU A 114 11.78 -3.15 9.36
CA GLU A 114 12.82 -4.17 9.59
C GLU A 114 13.71 -4.35 8.35
N GLU A 115 13.11 -4.39 7.16
CA GLU A 115 13.87 -4.54 5.93
C GLU A 115 14.67 -3.27 5.57
N ILE A 116 14.14 -2.07 5.85
CA ILE A 116 14.85 -0.79 5.66
C ILE A 116 16.05 -0.70 6.61
N GLU A 117 15.86 -0.98 7.89
CA GLU A 117 16.95 -0.95 8.89
C GLU A 117 18.04 -1.98 8.57
N LYS A 118 17.66 -3.19 8.15
CA LYS A 118 18.58 -4.24 7.70
C LYS A 118 19.45 -3.80 6.52
N GLN A 119 18.90 -3.02 5.60
CA GLN A 119 19.64 -2.52 4.44
C GLN A 119 20.45 -1.24 4.75
N GLY A 120 20.16 -0.54 5.85
CA GLY A 120 20.90 0.63 6.33
C GLY A 120 20.85 1.81 5.37
N LYS A 121 19.75 2.02 4.66
CA LYS A 121 19.58 3.12 3.71
C LYS A 121 18.27 3.86 3.97
N ASP A 122 18.37 5.16 4.09
CA ASP A 122 17.21 6.03 4.23
C ASP A 122 16.18 5.82 3.12
N LYS A 123 14.91 5.71 3.52
CA LYS A 123 13.76 5.58 2.62
C LYS A 123 12.66 6.56 2.96
N THR A 124 12.11 7.17 1.94
CA THR A 124 10.85 7.92 2.06
C THR A 124 9.68 6.97 1.88
N VAL A 125 8.83 6.90 2.91
CA VAL A 125 7.62 6.07 2.91
C VAL A 125 6.40 6.96 2.96
N ILE A 126 5.46 6.73 2.04
CA ILE A 126 4.21 7.49 1.93
C ILE A 126 3.04 6.57 2.24
N ILE A 127 2.46 6.74 3.43
CA ILE A 127 1.25 6.02 3.83
C ILE A 127 0.05 6.72 3.19
N ILE A 128 -0.67 5.99 2.34
CA ILE A 128 -1.92 6.46 1.71
C ILE A 128 -3.13 5.63 2.17
N SER A 129 -2.96 4.80 3.18
CA SER A 129 -4.05 4.12 3.89
C SER A 129 -4.96 5.12 4.59
N THR A 130 -6.26 4.80 4.69
CA THR A 130 -7.21 5.63 5.45
C THR A 130 -6.92 5.48 6.94
N VAL A 131 -6.59 6.61 7.60
CA VAL A 131 -6.33 6.64 9.04
C VAL A 131 -6.98 7.87 9.67
N LEU A 132 -7.45 7.74 10.91
CA LEU A 132 -7.95 8.88 11.67
C LEU A 132 -6.80 9.80 12.14
N PRO A 133 -7.09 11.09 12.38
CA PRO A 133 -6.10 12.00 12.93
C PRO A 133 -5.45 11.45 14.21
N GLY A 134 -4.13 11.58 14.32
CA GLY A 134 -3.35 11.07 15.46
C GLY A 134 -2.90 9.61 15.35
N THR A 135 -3.45 8.79 14.46
CA THR A 135 -3.08 7.38 14.31
C THR A 135 -1.60 7.20 13.98
N ILE A 136 -1.06 7.99 13.07
CA ILE A 136 0.37 7.92 12.72
C ILE A 136 1.26 8.18 13.94
N SER A 137 0.93 9.21 14.75
CA SER A 137 1.72 9.54 15.94
C SER A 137 1.62 8.47 17.02
N ARG A 138 0.45 7.86 17.18
CA ARG A 138 0.17 6.87 18.23
C ARG A 138 0.67 5.47 17.89
N LEU A 139 0.48 5.01 16.66
CA LEU A 139 0.71 3.61 16.29
C LEU A 139 1.91 3.39 15.38
N ILE A 140 2.23 4.36 14.52
CA ILE A 140 3.27 4.18 13.49
C ILE A 140 4.60 4.77 13.97
N LYS A 141 4.65 6.02 14.43
CA LYS A 141 5.90 6.64 14.87
C LYS A 141 6.68 5.80 15.90
N PRO A 142 6.05 5.15 16.91
CA PRO A 142 6.80 4.37 17.91
C PRO A 142 7.53 3.13 17.37
N ILE A 143 7.17 2.67 16.18
CA ILE A 143 7.76 1.48 15.55
C ILE A 143 8.74 1.81 14.42
N LEU A 144 8.98 3.09 14.15
CA LEU A 144 9.91 3.50 13.10
C LEU A 144 11.35 3.47 13.59
N GLY A 145 12.24 2.97 12.75
CA GLY A 145 13.68 3.03 12.95
C GLY A 145 14.30 4.35 12.45
N SER A 146 15.62 4.37 12.38
CA SER A 146 16.41 5.55 12.04
C SER A 146 16.43 5.89 10.55
N HIS A 147 16.21 4.92 9.70
CA HIS A 147 16.32 5.04 8.23
C HIS A 147 14.98 5.25 7.51
N LEU A 148 13.87 5.31 8.23
CA LEU A 148 12.55 5.55 7.67
C LEU A 148 12.13 7.00 7.88
N LYS A 149 11.84 7.70 6.78
CA LYS A 149 11.43 9.10 6.73
C LYS A 149 10.07 9.25 6.08
#